data_9a9d1ed0b298b2bdba25251b7e4a4443
#
_entry.id   9a9d1ed0b298b2bdba25251b7e4a4443
#
_cell.length_a   1.000
_cell.length_b   1.000
_cell.length_c   1.000
_cell.angle_alpha   90.00
_cell.angle_beta   90.00
_cell.angle_gamma   90.00
#
_symmetry.space_group_name_H-M   'P 1'
#
loop_
_entity.id
_entity.type
_entity.pdbx_description
1 polymer ?
#
loop_
_entity_poly.entity_id
_entity_poly.type
_entity_poly.pdbx_seq_one_letter_code
_entity_poly.pdbx_strand_id
1 'polypeptide(L)' 'MESENQKVQFGKYKGKLVSWVVENDYNYALWLCKQSNSTTKTKRAVQSLIDKRNKNVTI' A
#
# COMPACT_ATOMS: atom_id res chain seq x y z
N MET A 1 12.68 6.22 -1.39
CA MET A 1 12.09 6.19 -0.06
C MET A 1 11.77 4.77 0.35
N GLU A 2 12.04 4.45 1.60
CA GLU A 2 11.85 3.08 2.07
C GLU A 2 10.42 2.60 1.95
N SER A 3 9.46 3.48 2.22
CA SER A 3 8.07 3.07 2.18
C SER A 3 7.62 2.67 0.77
N GLU A 4 8.23 3.25 -0.25
CA GLU A 4 7.87 2.92 -1.63
C GLU A 4 8.44 1.57 -2.07
N ASN A 5 9.46 1.09 -1.35
CA ASN A 5 10.07 -0.20 -1.65
C ASN A 5 9.53 -1.33 -0.76
N GLN A 6 8.60 -1.00 0.12
CA GLN A 6 8.02 -1.99 1.01
C GLN A 6 7.23 -3.02 0.20
N LYS A 7 7.44 -4.29 0.52
CA LYS A 7 6.74 -5.37 -0.15
C LYS A 7 5.61 -5.90 0.73
N VAL A 8 4.57 -6.39 0.07
CA VAL A 8 3.46 -7.03 0.77
C VAL A 8 3.96 -8.33 1.40
N GLN A 9 3.57 -8.56 2.65
CA GLN A 9 4.10 -9.67 3.42
C GLN A 9 3.18 -10.88 3.48
N PHE A 10 1.94 -10.73 3.04
CA PHE A 10 1.01 -11.85 3.05
C PHE A 10 -0.11 -11.60 2.05
N GLY A 11 -0.89 -12.63 1.77
CA GLY A 11 -2.02 -12.52 0.87
C GLY A 11 -1.65 -12.79 -0.58
N LYS A 12 -2.55 -12.49 -1.48
CA LYS A 12 -2.37 -12.87 -2.87
C LYS A 12 -1.25 -12.08 -3.57
N TYR A 13 -0.88 -10.94 -3.02
CA TYR A 13 0.19 -10.12 -3.61
C TYR A 13 1.49 -10.19 -2.82
N LYS A 14 1.63 -11.23 -2.00
CA LYS A 14 2.87 -11.41 -1.24
C LYS A 14 4.09 -11.32 -2.16
N GLY A 15 5.06 -10.52 -1.75
CA GLY A 15 6.29 -10.33 -2.51
C GLY A 15 6.23 -9.22 -3.55
N LYS A 16 5.06 -8.66 -3.78
CA LYS A 16 4.93 -7.53 -4.70
C LYS A 16 5.16 -6.23 -3.95
N LEU A 17 5.66 -5.22 -4.67
CA LEU A 17 5.83 -3.90 -4.06
C LEU A 17 4.46 -3.32 -3.70
N VAL A 18 4.43 -2.63 -2.57
CA VAL A 18 3.20 -1.98 -2.13
C VAL A 18 2.74 -0.95 -3.17
N SER A 19 3.68 -0.22 -3.76
CA SER A 19 3.34 0.76 -4.80
C SER A 19 2.67 0.09 -6.00
N TRP A 20 3.14 -1.09 -6.37
CA TRP A 20 2.53 -1.84 -7.46
C TRP A 20 1.07 -2.18 -7.13
N VAL A 21 0.84 -2.62 -5.89
CA VAL A 21 -0.51 -2.99 -5.46
C VAL A 21 -1.44 -1.78 -5.45
N VAL A 22 -0.96 -0.65 -4.97
CA VAL A 22 -1.76 0.57 -4.93
C VAL A 22 -2.19 0.98 -6.34
N GLU A 23 -1.30 0.82 -7.31
CA GLU A 23 -1.60 1.22 -8.67
C GLU A 23 -2.45 0.21 -9.42
N ASN A 24 -2.27 -1.09 -9.13
CA ASN A 24 -2.94 -2.14 -9.89
C ASN A 24 -4.18 -2.70 -9.20
N ASP A 25 -4.23 -2.63 -7.88
CA ASP A 25 -5.39 -3.11 -7.13
C ASP A 25 -5.57 -2.22 -5.91
N TYR A 26 -6.09 -1.06 -6.15
CA TYR A 26 -6.29 -0.05 -5.11
C TYR A 26 -7.14 -0.58 -3.96
N ASN A 27 -8.19 -1.34 -4.29
CA ASN A 27 -9.06 -1.90 -3.26
C ASN A 27 -8.32 -2.85 -2.33
N TYR A 28 -7.41 -3.64 -2.90
CA TYR A 28 -6.59 -4.53 -2.08
C TYR A 28 -5.67 -3.72 -1.16
N ALA A 29 -5.15 -2.63 -1.66
CA ALA A 29 -4.30 -1.75 -0.85
C ALA A 29 -5.08 -1.19 0.34
N LEU A 30 -6.32 -0.77 0.12
CA LEU A 30 -7.17 -0.31 1.21
C LEU A 30 -7.42 -1.42 2.23
N TRP A 31 -7.64 -2.62 1.74
CA TRP A 31 -7.83 -3.79 2.59
C TRP A 31 -6.59 -4.04 3.46
N LEU A 32 -5.41 -3.93 2.87
CA LEU A 32 -4.16 -4.12 3.61
C LEU A 32 -4.03 -3.13 4.76
N CYS A 33 -4.44 -1.90 4.56
CA CYS A 33 -4.40 -0.88 5.61
C CYS A 33 -5.25 -1.25 6.82
N LYS A 34 -6.29 -2.03 6.60
CA LYS A 34 -7.24 -2.37 7.64
C LYS A 34 -6.91 -3.67 8.36
N GLN A 35 -5.99 -4.45 7.83
CA GLN A 35 -5.67 -5.75 8.40
C GLN A 35 -4.76 -5.63 9.59
N SER A 36 -5.11 -6.31 10.67
CA SER A 36 -4.28 -6.33 11.86
C SER A 36 -2.98 -7.11 11.64
N ASN A 37 -2.97 -7.99 10.64
CA ASN A 37 -1.77 -8.76 10.32
C ASN A 37 -0.72 -7.94 9.59
N SER A 38 -1.10 -6.80 9.06
CA SER A 38 -0.14 -5.92 8.37
C SER A 38 0.80 -5.28 9.39
N THR A 39 2.08 -5.25 9.04
CA THR A 39 3.05 -4.57 9.90
C THR A 39 2.84 -3.06 9.82
N THR A 40 3.36 -2.36 10.81
CA THR A 40 3.30 -0.90 10.81
C THR A 40 3.94 -0.33 9.55
N LYS A 41 5.06 -0.92 9.13
CA LYS A 41 5.76 -0.48 7.93
C LYS A 41 4.88 -0.61 6.69
N THR A 42 4.19 -1.73 6.57
CA THR A 42 3.30 -1.96 5.43
C THR A 42 2.15 -0.97 5.44
N LYS A 43 1.52 -0.76 6.60
CA LYS A 43 0.40 0.17 6.72
C LYS A 43 0.82 1.59 6.35
N ARG A 44 1.98 2.01 6.84
CA ARG A 44 2.50 3.34 6.55
C ARG A 44 2.81 3.50 5.07
N ALA A 45 3.41 2.48 4.48
CA ALA A 45 3.73 2.53 3.05
C ALA A 45 2.46 2.67 2.21
N VAL A 46 1.47 1.87 2.52
CA VAL A 46 0.19 1.92 1.80
C VAL A 46 -0.46 3.28 1.98
N GLN A 47 -0.53 3.76 3.21
CA GLN A 47 -1.19 5.04 3.49
C GLN A 47 -0.48 6.19 2.79
N SER A 48 0.84 6.18 2.82
CA SER A 48 1.63 7.22 2.16
C SER A 48 1.36 7.25 0.66
N LEU A 49 1.32 6.08 0.03
CA LEU A 49 1.07 5.99 -1.40
C LEU A 49 -0.36 6.39 -1.76
N ILE A 50 -1.31 6.03 -0.91
CA ILE A 50 -2.70 6.42 -1.10
C ILE A 50 -2.85 7.94 -1.01
N ASP A 51 -2.20 8.53 -0.02
CA ASP A 51 -2.24 9.98 0.15
C ASP A 51 -1.65 10.70 -1.07
N LYS A 52 -0.53 10.19 -1.55
CA LYS A 52 0.10 10.75 -2.74
C LYS A 52 -0.83 10.70 -3.94
N ARG A 53 -1.48 9.54 -4.10
CA ARG A 53 -2.40 9.34 -5.20
C ARG A 53 -3.59 10.29 -5.10
N ASN A 54 -4.12 10.46 -3.90
CA ASN A 54 -5.27 11.33 -3.69
C ASN A 54 -4.92 12.79 -3.90
N LYS A 55 -3.71 13.19 -3.56
CA LYS A 55 -3.27 14.55 -3.78
C LYS A 55 -3.26 14.91 -5.26
N ASN A 56 -2.88 13.95 -6.09
CA ASN A 56 -2.82 14.19 -7.53
C ASN A 56 -4.20 14.33 -8.13
N VAL A 57 -5.21 13.81 -7.46
CA VAL A 57 -6.58 13.85 -7.96
C VAL A 57 -7.30 15.09 -7.47
N THR A 58 -6.92 15.60 -6.33
CA THR A 58 -7.56 16.78 -5.73
C THR A 58 -7.19 18.04 -6.49
N ILE A 59 -8.16 18.76 -6.87
CA ILE A 59 -7.96 20.03 -7.58
C ILE A 59 -8.39 21.18 -6.70
#